data_12d4f5809214ed6e5cd8ec6e61ed3aca
#
_entry.id   12d4f5809214ed6e5cd8ec6e61ed3aca
#
_cell.length_a   1.000
_cell.length_b   1.000
_cell.length_c   1.000
_cell.angle_alpha   90.00
_cell.angle_beta   90.00
_cell.angle_gamma   90.00
#
_symmetry.space_group_name_H-M   'P 1'
#
loop_
_entity.id
_entity.type
_entity.pdbx_description
1 polymer ?
#
loop_
_entity_poly.entity_id
_entity_poly.type
_entity_poly.pdbx_seq_one_letter_code
_entity_poly.pdbx_strand_id
1 'polypeptide(L)'
;MAKQGLRSVVVKKYNHHASHGGLKKWEYKVTHVQGLHIRPAGLLVREAGKYQSRIVLEFQGQTADARDMMELLDLDVKCGQTVAVTVSGEDEEAACQGIQRVLEAGCAKVK
;
A
#
# COMPACT_ATOMS: atom_id res chain seq x y z
N MET A 1 9.71 -9.41 14.07
CA MET A 1 9.12 -9.91 13.94
C MET A 1 7.74 -9.81 14.07
N ALA A 2 7.23 -9.47 14.98
CA ALA A 2 5.86 -9.36 15.06
C ALA A 2 5.22 -8.64 13.97
N LYS A 3 5.84 -7.72 13.41
CA LYS A 3 5.27 -6.99 12.42
C LYS A 3 4.98 -7.78 11.26
N GLN A 4 5.72 -8.78 10.99
CA GLN A 4 5.42 -9.53 9.90
C GLN A 4 4.23 -10.30 10.07
N GLY A 5 4.01 -10.82 11.19
CA GLY A 5 2.84 -11.59 11.43
C GLY A 5 1.62 -10.76 11.25
N LEU A 6 1.74 -9.54 11.62
CA LEU A 6 0.64 -8.68 11.55
C LEU A 6 0.19 -8.49 10.14
N ARG A 7 1.07 -8.26 9.26
CA ARG A 7 0.71 -8.07 7.91
C ARG A 7 0.06 -9.28 7.33
N SER A 8 0.61 -10.39 7.62
CA SER A 8 0.09 -11.58 7.08
C SER A 8 -1.30 -11.85 7.54
N VAL A 9 -1.53 -11.58 8.76
CA VAL A 9 -2.82 -11.83 9.30
C VAL A 9 -3.86 -10.97 8.66
N VAL A 10 -3.55 -9.72 8.46
CA VAL A 10 -4.49 -8.82 7.87
C VAL A 10 -4.84 -9.27 6.47
N VAL A 11 -3.86 -9.61 5.71
CA VAL A 11 -4.09 -10.03 4.36
C VAL A 11 -4.92 -11.29 4.30
N LYS A 12 -4.63 -12.23 5.14
CA LYS A 12 -5.37 -13.42 5.17
C LYS A 12 -6.80 -13.20 5.50
N LYS A 13 -7.07 -12.34 6.41
CA LYS A 13 -8.39 -12.08 6.77
C LYS A 13 -9.19 -11.58 5.64
N TYR A 14 -8.66 -10.64 4.89
CA TYR A 14 -9.42 -10.10 3.81
C TYR A 14 -9.58 -11.07 2.66
N ASN A 15 -8.59 -11.88 2.44
CA ASN A 15 -8.68 -12.86 1.43
C ASN A 15 -9.85 -13.73 1.59
N HIS A 16 -10.10 -14.08 2.80
CA HIS A 16 -11.14 -14.93 3.09
C HIS A 16 -12.44 -14.44 2.57
N HIS A 17 -12.69 -13.19 2.74
CA HIS A 17 -13.91 -12.67 2.34
C HIS A 17 -13.93 -12.22 0.94
N ALA A 18 -12.83 -11.93 0.42
CA ALA A 18 -12.80 -11.36 -0.86
C ALA A 18 -12.94 -12.34 -1.93
N SER A 19 -13.22 -13.49 -1.60
CA SER A 19 -13.28 -14.50 -2.54
C SER A 19 -14.17 -14.20 -3.68
N HIS A 20 -15.09 -13.33 -3.62
CA HIS A 20 -15.81 -13.03 -4.76
C HIS A 20 -15.60 -11.67 -5.23
N GLY A 21 -14.45 -11.34 -5.49
CA GLY A 21 -14.16 -10.13 -6.11
C GLY A 21 -14.27 -8.99 -5.23
N GLY A 22 -14.04 -9.19 -4.09
CA GLY A 22 -14.18 -8.17 -3.18
C GLY A 22 -13.01 -7.28 -3.10
N LEU A 23 -12.55 -7.01 -1.94
CA LEU A 23 -11.65 -5.99 -1.68
C LEU A 23 -10.61 -6.43 -0.70
N LYS A 24 -9.38 -6.06 -0.89
CA LYS A 24 -8.34 -6.36 0.06
C LYS A 24 -7.89 -5.08 0.70
N LYS A 25 -7.72 -5.10 2.00
CA LYS A 25 -7.36 -3.91 2.71
C LYS A 25 -6.44 -4.24 3.87
N TRP A 26 -5.42 -3.45 4.07
CA TRP A 26 -4.53 -3.64 5.21
C TRP A 26 -3.91 -2.29 5.58
N GLU A 27 -3.24 -2.27 6.70
CA GLU A 27 -2.58 -1.06 7.15
C GLU A 27 -1.08 -1.21 7.02
N TYR A 28 -0.42 -0.16 6.64
CA TYR A 28 1.01 -0.16 6.47
C TYR A 28 1.63 1.02 7.21
N LYS A 29 2.61 0.75 8.04
CA LYS A 29 3.27 1.80 8.77
C LYS A 29 4.46 2.27 7.95
N VAL A 30 4.54 3.56 7.70
CA VAL A 30 5.60 4.11 6.88
C VAL A 30 6.89 4.12 7.66
N THR A 31 7.92 3.46 7.16
CA THR A 31 9.18 3.37 7.88
C THR A 31 10.30 4.17 7.23
N HIS A 32 10.06 4.74 6.06
CA HIS A 32 11.07 5.54 5.40
C HIS A 32 11.27 6.81 6.20
N VAL A 33 12.52 7.16 6.48
CA VAL A 33 12.81 8.30 7.35
C VAL A 33 12.20 9.59 6.89
N GLN A 34 12.01 9.79 5.62
CA GLN A 34 11.42 11.00 5.13
C GLN A 34 9.93 10.87 4.84
N GLY A 35 9.35 9.75 5.21
CA GLY A 35 7.94 9.54 4.99
C GLY A 35 7.66 9.15 3.53
N LEU A 36 6.42 9.31 3.12
CA LEU A 36 6.02 8.94 1.78
C LEU A 36 6.30 10.11 0.86
N HIS A 37 7.52 10.24 0.42
CA HIS A 37 7.91 11.34 -0.42
C HIS A 37 8.20 10.84 -1.84
N ILE A 38 8.81 11.63 -2.67
CA ILE A 38 8.98 11.31 -4.07
C ILE A 38 9.52 9.93 -4.39
N ARG A 39 10.56 9.51 -3.68
CA ARG A 39 11.14 8.24 -3.97
C ARG A 39 10.23 7.07 -3.75
N PRO A 40 9.71 6.83 -2.56
CA PRO A 40 8.80 5.72 -2.36
C PRO A 40 7.48 5.92 -3.10
N ALA A 41 7.02 7.15 -3.26
CA ALA A 41 5.80 7.37 -3.99
C ALA A 41 5.99 7.00 -5.46
N GLY A 42 7.14 7.30 -6.01
CA GLY A 42 7.43 6.94 -7.38
C GLY A 42 7.45 5.45 -7.61
N LEU A 43 8.03 4.72 -6.65
CA LEU A 43 8.07 3.27 -6.77
C LEU A 43 6.66 2.70 -6.71
N LEU A 44 5.84 3.30 -5.88
CA LEU A 44 4.47 2.85 -5.72
C LEU A 44 3.66 3.10 -6.99
N VAL A 45 3.81 4.27 -7.59
CA VAL A 45 3.11 4.59 -8.81
C VAL A 45 3.50 3.61 -9.91
N ARG A 46 4.79 3.32 -10.00
CA ARG A 46 5.26 2.42 -11.00
C ARG A 46 4.68 1.03 -10.81
N GLU A 47 4.69 0.55 -9.60
CA GLU A 47 4.16 -0.78 -9.34
C GLU A 47 2.65 -0.82 -9.57
N ALA A 48 1.93 0.19 -9.13
CA ALA A 48 0.49 0.22 -9.28
C ALA A 48 0.09 0.20 -10.75
N GLY A 49 0.93 0.75 -11.59
CA GLY A 49 0.63 0.78 -13.00
C GLY A 49 0.66 -0.59 -13.68
N LYS A 50 1.18 -1.59 -13.01
CA LYS A 50 1.24 -2.92 -13.59
C LYS A 50 -0.06 -3.67 -13.47
N TYR A 51 -0.98 -3.20 -12.66
CA TYR A 51 -2.20 -3.94 -12.38
C TYR A 51 -3.44 -3.18 -12.83
N GLN A 52 -4.53 -3.92 -13.01
CA GLN A 52 -5.77 -3.30 -13.36
C GLN A 52 -6.57 -2.93 -12.13
N SER A 53 -6.25 -3.51 -11.01
CA SER A 53 -6.96 -3.24 -9.79
C SER A 53 -6.82 -1.80 -9.36
N ARG A 54 -7.81 -1.31 -8.66
CA ARG A 54 -7.76 0.01 -8.11
C ARG A 54 -7.00 -0.08 -6.81
N ILE A 55 -6.03 0.77 -6.62
CA ILE A 55 -5.19 0.76 -5.44
C ILE A 55 -5.24 2.15 -4.83
N VAL A 56 -5.71 2.22 -3.60
CA VAL A 56 -5.94 3.50 -2.93
C VAL A 56 -5.29 3.50 -1.57
N LEU A 57 -4.62 4.59 -1.22
CA LEU A 57 -4.09 4.77 0.11
C LEU A 57 -4.94 5.79 0.83
N GLU A 58 -5.19 5.55 2.10
CA GLU A 58 -5.99 6.46 2.88
C GLU A 58 -5.25 6.86 4.14
N PHE A 59 -5.25 8.14 4.45
CA PHE A 59 -4.56 8.64 5.63
C PHE A 59 -5.32 9.83 6.17
N GLN A 60 -5.75 9.73 7.40
CA GLN A 60 -6.46 10.81 8.07
C GLN A 60 -7.63 11.37 7.27
N GLY A 61 -8.41 10.48 6.73
CA GLY A 61 -9.60 10.88 6.01
C GLY A 61 -9.39 11.29 4.57
N GLN A 62 -8.15 11.32 4.11
CA GLN A 62 -7.86 11.67 2.73
C GLN A 62 -7.44 10.44 1.98
N THR A 63 -7.76 10.38 0.70
CA THR A 63 -7.40 9.22 -0.10
C THR A 63 -6.53 9.64 -1.26
N ALA A 64 -5.75 8.71 -1.76
CA ALA A 64 -4.89 8.94 -2.90
C ALA A 64 -4.87 7.71 -3.78
N ASP A 65 -4.99 7.92 -5.08
CA ASP A 65 -4.88 6.84 -6.04
C ASP A 65 -3.39 6.51 -6.15
N ALA A 66 -3.03 5.26 -6.00
CA ALA A 66 -1.63 4.89 -6.03
C ALA A 66 -0.98 5.15 -7.38
N ARG A 67 -1.75 5.44 -8.39
CA ARG A 67 -1.20 5.76 -9.69
C ARG A 67 -0.97 7.26 -9.86
N ASP A 68 -1.35 8.05 -8.88
CA ASP A 68 -1.25 9.50 -8.99
C ASP A 68 -0.23 10.03 -8.01
N MET A 69 0.93 10.40 -8.53
CA MET A 69 2.03 10.87 -7.71
C MET A 69 1.65 12.06 -6.86
N MET A 70 0.93 12.99 -7.43
CA MET A 70 0.59 14.20 -6.71
C MET A 70 -0.34 13.90 -5.55
N GLU A 71 -1.30 13.01 -5.77
CA GLU A 71 -2.20 12.66 -4.70
C GLU A 71 -1.45 11.97 -3.57
N LEU A 72 -0.51 11.10 -3.93
CA LEU A 72 0.26 10.42 -2.90
C LEU A 72 1.08 11.41 -2.09
N LEU A 73 1.70 12.35 -2.74
CA LEU A 73 2.51 13.33 -2.03
C LEU A 73 1.65 14.23 -1.17
N ASP A 74 0.44 14.51 -1.62
CA ASP A 74 -0.45 15.36 -0.84
C ASP A 74 -0.92 14.72 0.45
N LEU A 75 -0.84 13.42 0.57
CA LEU A 75 -1.21 12.78 1.83
C LEU A 75 -0.23 13.17 2.94
N ASP A 76 0.98 13.50 2.54
CA ASP A 76 2.01 13.98 3.49
C ASP A 76 2.20 13.04 4.68
N VAL A 77 2.34 11.78 4.40
CA VAL A 77 2.52 10.78 5.45
C VAL A 77 3.96 10.78 5.90
N LYS A 78 4.16 10.86 7.20
CA LYS A 78 5.51 10.91 7.74
C LYS A 78 5.94 9.58 8.30
N CYS A 79 7.22 9.46 8.58
CA CYS A 79 7.75 8.25 9.16
C CYS A 79 7.04 7.93 10.45
N GLY A 80 6.64 6.73 10.63
CA GLY A 80 5.93 6.29 11.83
C GLY A 80 4.43 6.33 11.72
N GLN A 81 3.90 6.99 10.71
CA GLN A 81 2.46 7.05 10.56
C GLN A 81 1.95 5.90 9.72
N THR A 82 0.70 5.58 9.87
CA THR A 82 0.12 4.41 9.25
C THR A 82 -0.92 4.82 8.22
N VAL A 83 -0.88 4.17 7.05
CA VAL A 83 -1.87 4.40 6.02
C VAL A 83 -2.65 3.13 5.79
N ALA A 84 -3.86 3.24 5.32
CA ALA A 84 -4.65 2.08 4.96
C ALA A 84 -4.52 1.90 3.45
N VAL A 85 -4.26 0.69 3.02
CA VAL A 85 -4.10 0.40 1.60
C VAL A 85 -5.26 -0.48 1.18
N THR A 86 -5.96 -0.09 0.14
CA THR A 86 -7.10 -0.84 -0.35
C THR A 86 -6.87 -1.22 -1.80
N VAL A 87 -7.09 -2.46 -2.14
CA VAL A 87 -6.88 -2.97 -3.48
C VAL A 87 -8.12 -3.72 -3.90
N SER A 88 -8.69 -3.39 -5.04
CA SER A 88 -9.87 -4.11 -5.52
C SER A 88 -9.84 -4.23 -7.04
N GLY A 89 -10.18 -5.37 -7.55
CA GLY A 89 -10.19 -5.61 -8.98
C GLY A 89 -9.88 -7.04 -9.32
N GLU A 90 -9.82 -7.34 -10.59
CA GLU A 90 -9.60 -8.68 -11.04
C GLU A 90 -8.27 -9.25 -10.63
N ASP A 91 -7.22 -8.47 -10.65
CA ASP A 91 -5.91 -8.95 -10.28
C ASP A 91 -5.52 -8.48 -8.89
N GLU A 92 -6.51 -8.32 -8.01
CA GLU A 92 -6.23 -7.76 -6.69
C GLU A 92 -5.24 -8.58 -5.88
N GLU A 93 -5.23 -9.88 -6.05
CA GLU A 93 -4.30 -10.69 -5.30
C GLU A 93 -2.88 -10.40 -5.71
N ALA A 94 -2.61 -10.36 -6.99
CA ALA A 94 -1.29 -10.06 -7.47
C ALA A 94 -0.92 -8.63 -7.14
N ALA A 95 -1.87 -7.72 -7.26
CA ALA A 95 -1.62 -6.33 -6.96
C ALA A 95 -1.28 -6.15 -5.49
N CYS A 96 -2.02 -6.83 -4.63
CA CYS A 96 -1.78 -6.76 -3.21
C CYS A 96 -0.36 -7.20 -2.87
N GLN A 97 0.08 -8.29 -3.44
CA GLN A 97 1.42 -8.78 -3.18
C GLN A 97 2.47 -7.83 -3.73
N GLY A 98 2.25 -7.31 -4.91
CA GLY A 98 3.21 -6.40 -5.51
C GLY A 98 3.34 -5.11 -4.71
N ILE A 99 2.23 -4.56 -4.28
CA ILE A 99 2.26 -3.32 -3.52
C ILE A 99 2.91 -3.54 -2.16
N GLN A 100 2.62 -4.64 -1.52
CA GLN A 100 3.26 -4.92 -0.24
C GLN A 100 4.75 -5.05 -0.41
N ARG A 101 5.19 -5.70 -1.46
CA ARG A 101 6.59 -5.89 -1.70
C ARG A 101 7.29 -4.56 -1.92
N VAL A 102 6.68 -3.67 -2.68
CA VAL A 102 7.26 -2.38 -2.95
C VAL A 102 7.32 -1.53 -1.69
N LEU A 103 6.25 -1.51 -0.92
CA LEU A 103 6.24 -0.71 0.29
C LEU A 103 7.32 -1.19 1.25
N GLU A 104 7.46 -2.46 1.41
CA GLU A 104 8.44 -2.98 2.33
C GLU A 104 9.85 -2.84 1.81
N ALA A 105 10.08 -3.22 0.58
CA ALA A 105 11.41 -3.18 0.04
C ALA A 105 11.86 -1.77 -0.25
N GLY A 106 10.99 -1.00 -0.83
CA GLY A 106 11.35 0.34 -1.20
C GLY A 106 11.68 1.20 -0.02
N CYS A 107 10.92 1.06 1.03
CA CYS A 107 11.18 1.85 2.20
C CYS A 107 12.33 1.32 3.01
N ALA A 108 12.47 0.05 3.06
CA ALA A 108 13.51 -0.55 3.85
C ALA A 108 14.86 -0.35 3.26
N LYS A 109 14.97 -0.26 1.98
CA LYS A 109 16.22 -0.15 1.40
C LYS A 109 16.85 1.12 1.49
N VAL A 110 16.25 2.04 1.91
CA VAL A 110 16.81 3.25 1.98
C VAL A 110 17.77 3.43 2.96
N LYS A 111 18.33 2.76 3.55
CA LYS A 111 19.27 3.03 4.46
C LYS A 111 20.47 3.35 3.95
#